data_34ec5b8a0e2cd5fb49007b2b52aff98a
#
_entry.id   34ec5b8a0e2cd5fb49007b2b52aff98a
#
_cell.length_a   1.000
_cell.length_b   1.000
_cell.length_c   1.000
_cell.angle_alpha   90.00
_cell.angle_beta   90.00
_cell.angle_gamma   90.00
#
_symmetry.space_group_name_H-M   'P 1'
#
loop_
_entity.id
_entity.type
_entity.pdbx_description
1 polymer ?
#
loop_
_entity_poly.entity_id
_entity_poly.type
_entity_poly.pdbx_seq_one_letter_code
_entity_poly.pdbx_strand_id
1 'polypeptide(L)'
;MIRWLIIFLFPMILFADSFNDYLKLIQTKNLGPLGNHQQGEIEILIKEPLIQKAQTDTEKRLLKKGVASKLAEEWSRVGIIAEDSYLYWIRDAVIFPSGIYGTYDRILWKSCVEGPPGIAIAPIIHKKILVNLNYRHATRSWEIELPRGIRNPHETLLKACERELYEETGYSLKNHLLLGTIAVDSGILSSLVPIVYCHIEKPTERHSDFSEAISDNIALTLEELEHALLQGCCTVATPKRTVQAHVRDPFLAYALLQIKLRRLLSAPLLD
;
A
#
# COMPACT_ATOMS: atom_id res chain seq x y z
N MET A 1 25.36 -48.28 -21.29
CA MET A 1 25.08 -47.25 -20.26
C MET A 1 25.34 -45.89 -20.86
N ILE A 2 24.31 -45.22 -21.38
CA ILE A 2 24.41 -43.88 -21.97
C ILE A 2 23.95 -42.89 -20.91
N ARG A 3 24.88 -42.10 -20.35
CA ARG A 3 24.59 -41.01 -19.44
C ARG A 3 24.06 -39.81 -20.23
N TRP A 4 22.78 -39.50 -20.06
CA TRP A 4 22.21 -38.25 -20.55
C TRP A 4 22.69 -37.10 -19.68
N LEU A 5 23.51 -36.23 -20.28
CA LEU A 5 23.89 -34.97 -19.68
C LEU A 5 22.74 -34.00 -19.92
N ILE A 6 21.90 -33.77 -18.91
CA ILE A 6 20.87 -32.70 -18.95
C ILE A 6 21.58 -31.39 -18.69
N ILE A 7 21.88 -30.66 -19.76
CA ILE A 7 22.33 -29.28 -19.69
C ILE A 7 21.10 -28.43 -19.35
N PHE A 8 21.02 -27.94 -18.11
CA PHE A 8 20.09 -26.89 -17.75
C PHE A 8 20.53 -25.61 -18.44
N LEU A 9 20.00 -25.36 -19.62
CA LEU A 9 19.98 -24.03 -20.23
C LEU A 9 18.97 -23.20 -19.44
N PHE A 10 19.41 -22.50 -18.39
CA PHE A 10 18.68 -21.39 -17.82
C PHE A 10 18.50 -20.32 -18.91
N PRO A 11 17.29 -19.86 -19.20
CA PRO A 11 17.06 -18.95 -20.29
C PRO A 11 17.65 -17.56 -19.95
N MET A 12 18.78 -17.23 -20.55
CA MET A 12 19.33 -15.84 -20.59
C MET A 12 18.39 -14.84 -21.33
N ILE A 13 17.29 -15.33 -21.91
CA ILE A 13 16.39 -14.52 -22.74
C ILE A 13 15.38 -13.70 -21.89
N LEU A 14 15.14 -14.05 -20.62
CA LEU A 14 14.20 -13.34 -19.74
C LEU A 14 14.71 -11.97 -19.22
N PHE A 15 15.99 -11.67 -19.31
CA PHE A 15 16.58 -10.48 -18.68
C PHE A 15 16.57 -9.22 -19.54
N ALA A 16 16.63 -9.35 -20.87
CA ALA A 16 16.60 -8.18 -21.75
C ALA A 16 15.20 -7.54 -21.84
N ASP A 17 14.16 -8.36 -21.79
CA ASP A 17 12.77 -7.89 -21.78
C ASP A 17 12.43 -7.18 -20.46
N SER A 18 12.93 -7.70 -19.32
CA SER A 18 12.65 -7.12 -17.99
C SER A 18 13.24 -5.73 -17.77
N PHE A 19 14.38 -5.40 -18.38
CA PHE A 19 14.98 -4.06 -18.28
C PHE A 19 14.23 -3.03 -19.13
N ASN A 20 13.84 -3.39 -20.34
CA ASN A 20 12.99 -2.53 -21.18
C ASN A 20 11.62 -2.30 -20.54
N ASP A 21 11.04 -3.31 -19.90
CA ASP A 21 9.78 -3.20 -19.21
C ASP A 21 9.91 -2.33 -17.95
N TYR A 22 11.01 -2.42 -17.22
CA TYR A 22 11.33 -1.48 -16.15
C TYR A 22 11.42 -0.04 -16.66
N LEU A 23 12.10 0.23 -17.77
CA LEU A 23 12.20 1.59 -18.34
C LEU A 23 10.83 2.14 -18.77
N LYS A 24 9.96 1.30 -19.33
CA LYS A 24 8.57 1.67 -19.64
C LYS A 24 7.80 1.96 -18.36
N LEU A 25 7.94 1.10 -17.34
CA LEU A 25 7.25 1.21 -16.06
C LEU A 25 7.56 2.54 -15.37
N ILE A 26 8.83 2.90 -15.19
CA ILE A 26 9.24 4.13 -14.48
C ILE A 26 8.86 5.42 -15.21
N GLN A 27 8.55 5.36 -16.50
CA GLN A 27 8.06 6.50 -17.29
C GLN A 27 6.54 6.65 -17.24
N THR A 28 5.84 5.78 -16.53
CA THR A 28 4.39 5.84 -16.36
C THR A 28 4.02 7.06 -15.52
N LYS A 29 3.08 7.87 -15.98
CA LYS A 29 2.65 9.12 -15.30
C LYS A 29 2.21 8.93 -13.86
N ASN A 30 1.67 7.78 -13.52
CA ASN A 30 1.16 7.48 -12.19
C ASN A 30 2.26 7.27 -11.12
N LEU A 31 3.53 7.10 -11.54
CA LEU A 31 4.65 6.90 -10.61
C LEU A 31 5.33 8.19 -10.15
N GLY A 32 4.81 9.32 -10.56
CA GLY A 32 5.33 10.64 -10.20
C GLY A 32 6.52 11.11 -11.05
N PRO A 33 7.10 12.26 -10.72
CA PRO A 33 8.25 12.81 -11.42
C PRO A 33 9.52 12.01 -11.14
N LEU A 34 10.50 12.10 -12.04
CA LEU A 34 11.82 11.47 -11.86
C LEU A 34 12.66 12.13 -10.77
N GLY A 35 12.29 13.32 -10.34
CA GLY A 35 13.04 14.11 -9.36
C GLY A 35 14.16 14.95 -9.97
N ASN A 36 14.80 15.79 -9.13
CA ASN A 36 15.91 16.64 -9.51
C ASN A 36 16.88 16.77 -8.32
N HIS A 37 18.05 16.11 -8.39
CA HIS A 37 19.02 16.10 -7.29
C HIS A 37 19.61 17.47 -6.97
N GLN A 38 19.65 18.39 -7.94
CA GLN A 38 20.11 19.76 -7.71
C GLN A 38 19.14 20.61 -6.88
N GLN A 39 17.86 20.15 -6.80
CA GLN A 39 16.84 20.76 -5.95
C GLN A 39 16.63 20.05 -4.60
N GLY A 40 17.52 19.10 -4.29
CA GLY A 40 17.46 18.34 -3.04
C GLY A 40 16.58 17.08 -3.09
N GLU A 41 16.16 16.63 -4.28
CA GLU A 41 15.37 15.44 -4.49
C GLU A 41 16.25 14.24 -4.87
N ILE A 42 15.75 13.02 -4.67
CA ILE A 42 16.37 11.82 -5.26
C ILE A 42 15.91 11.75 -6.71
N GLU A 43 16.84 11.79 -7.64
CA GLU A 43 16.53 11.76 -9.07
C GLU A 43 16.70 10.35 -9.63
N ILE A 44 15.66 9.84 -10.30
CA ILE A 44 15.69 8.55 -11.01
C ILE A 44 16.39 8.72 -12.35
N LEU A 45 17.36 7.86 -12.64
CA LEU A 45 18.17 7.90 -13.83
C LEU A 45 17.59 6.95 -14.88
N ILE A 46 17.34 7.47 -16.09
CA ILE A 46 16.76 6.70 -17.21
C ILE A 46 17.73 6.50 -18.38
N LYS A 47 18.92 7.15 -18.34
CA LYS A 47 19.92 7.01 -19.38
C LYS A 47 20.86 5.86 -19.04
N GLU A 48 21.04 4.91 -19.96
CA GLU A 48 21.81 3.68 -19.75
C GLU A 48 23.20 3.90 -19.15
N PRO A 49 24.04 4.85 -19.62
CA PRO A 49 25.36 5.06 -19.01
C PRO A 49 25.31 5.50 -17.55
N LEU A 50 24.28 6.25 -17.16
CA LEU A 50 24.06 6.69 -15.77
C LEU A 50 23.54 5.55 -14.89
N ILE A 51 22.68 4.71 -15.44
CA ILE A 51 22.20 3.49 -14.77
C ILE A 51 23.36 2.55 -14.47
N GLN A 52 24.20 2.28 -15.45
CA GLN A 52 25.42 1.46 -15.29
C GLN A 52 26.36 2.04 -14.24
N LYS A 53 26.53 3.38 -14.23
CA LYS A 53 27.31 4.06 -13.20
C LYS A 53 26.72 3.84 -11.80
N ALA A 54 25.40 4.00 -11.64
CA ALA A 54 24.73 3.81 -10.36
C ALA A 54 24.88 2.37 -9.85
N GLN A 55 24.74 1.37 -10.71
CA GLN A 55 24.98 -0.05 -10.39
C GLN A 55 26.43 -0.29 -9.94
N THR A 56 27.39 0.15 -10.74
CA THR A 56 28.82 -0.01 -10.44
C THR A 56 29.23 0.65 -9.12
N ASP A 57 28.74 1.86 -8.86
CA ASP A 57 29.05 2.57 -7.62
C ASP A 57 28.36 1.93 -6.40
N THR A 58 27.19 1.33 -6.58
CA THR A 58 26.52 0.55 -5.53
C THR A 58 27.27 -0.75 -5.25
N GLU A 59 27.64 -1.51 -6.28
CA GLU A 59 28.41 -2.75 -6.16
C GLU A 59 29.73 -2.52 -5.40
N LYS A 60 30.49 -1.49 -5.78
CA LYS A 60 31.73 -1.11 -5.08
C LYS A 60 31.50 -0.83 -3.60
N ARG A 61 30.40 -0.14 -3.25
CA ARG A 61 30.06 0.11 -1.83
C ARG A 61 29.70 -1.16 -1.08
N LEU A 62 28.99 -2.09 -1.72
CA LEU A 62 28.64 -3.38 -1.13
C LEU A 62 29.89 -4.25 -0.90
N LEU A 63 30.78 -4.33 -1.87
CA LEU A 63 32.07 -5.01 -1.75
C LEU A 63 32.92 -4.43 -0.60
N LYS A 64 32.99 -3.10 -0.49
CA LYS A 64 33.68 -2.42 0.61
C LYS A 64 33.09 -2.72 1.98
N LYS A 65 31.77 -3.03 2.05
CA LYS A 65 31.08 -3.48 3.27
C LYS A 65 31.26 -4.97 3.55
N GLY A 66 32.02 -5.70 2.74
CA GLY A 66 32.27 -7.13 2.90
C GLY A 66 31.21 -8.06 2.32
N VAL A 67 30.30 -7.53 1.48
CA VAL A 67 29.33 -8.38 0.75
C VAL A 67 30.08 -9.21 -0.30
N ALA A 68 29.76 -10.50 -0.42
CA ALA A 68 30.34 -11.38 -1.42
C ALA A 68 30.08 -10.87 -2.85
N SER A 69 31.06 -10.98 -3.76
CA SER A 69 31.01 -10.39 -5.10
C SER A 69 29.74 -10.72 -5.88
N LYS A 70 29.32 -11.99 -5.88
CA LYS A 70 28.09 -12.41 -6.57
C LYS A 70 26.83 -11.73 -6.02
N LEU A 71 26.75 -11.57 -4.70
CA LEU A 71 25.62 -10.87 -4.07
C LEU A 71 25.68 -9.36 -4.28
N ALA A 72 26.90 -8.78 -4.29
CA ALA A 72 27.08 -7.35 -4.57
C ALA A 72 26.62 -7.00 -5.99
N GLU A 73 26.95 -7.82 -6.97
CA GLU A 73 26.46 -7.72 -8.34
C GLU A 73 24.93 -7.84 -8.41
N GLU A 74 24.36 -8.87 -7.78
CA GLU A 74 22.90 -9.10 -7.75
C GLU A 74 22.15 -7.95 -7.06
N TRP A 75 22.66 -7.49 -5.91
CA TRP A 75 21.98 -6.44 -5.12
C TRP A 75 22.18 -5.03 -5.66
N SER A 76 23.09 -4.83 -6.61
CA SER A 76 23.26 -3.56 -7.33
C SER A 76 22.47 -3.49 -8.63
N ARG A 77 21.92 -4.61 -9.10
CA ARG A 77 21.21 -4.68 -10.39
C ARG A 77 19.94 -3.84 -10.37
N VAL A 78 19.80 -2.94 -11.34
CA VAL A 78 18.63 -2.07 -11.55
C VAL A 78 17.59 -2.79 -12.42
N GLY A 79 16.31 -2.56 -12.14
CA GLY A 79 15.21 -3.13 -12.91
C GLY A 79 14.07 -3.66 -12.04
N ILE A 80 13.23 -4.49 -12.62
CA ILE A 80 12.24 -5.27 -11.91
C ILE A 80 12.97 -6.44 -11.24
N ILE A 81 13.01 -6.43 -9.91
CA ILE A 81 13.71 -7.44 -9.09
C ILE A 81 12.83 -8.67 -8.91
N ALA A 82 11.53 -8.45 -8.65
CA ALA A 82 10.52 -9.48 -8.60
C ALA A 82 9.15 -8.89 -8.93
N GLU A 83 8.25 -9.74 -9.42
CA GLU A 83 6.85 -9.39 -9.65
C GLU A 83 5.94 -10.61 -9.48
N ASP A 84 4.68 -10.34 -9.13
CA ASP A 84 3.58 -11.30 -9.17
C ASP A 84 2.33 -10.64 -9.79
N SER A 85 1.14 -11.21 -9.57
CA SER A 85 -0.13 -10.64 -10.07
C SER A 85 -0.51 -9.31 -9.41
N TYR A 86 0.08 -8.93 -8.27
CA TYR A 86 -0.33 -7.80 -7.45
C TYR A 86 0.68 -6.68 -7.38
N LEU A 87 1.98 -6.98 -7.38
CA LEU A 87 3.02 -6.00 -7.11
C LEU A 87 4.27 -6.17 -7.98
N TYR A 88 5.03 -5.07 -8.07
CA TYR A 88 6.41 -5.05 -8.52
C TYR A 88 7.33 -4.71 -7.33
N TRP A 89 8.43 -5.43 -7.19
CA TRP A 89 9.60 -4.96 -6.48
C TRP A 89 10.61 -4.46 -7.51
N ILE A 90 10.84 -3.15 -7.54
CA ILE A 90 11.78 -2.52 -8.46
C ILE A 90 12.97 -1.96 -7.71
N ARG A 91 14.09 -1.86 -8.40
CA ARG A 91 15.27 -1.14 -7.94
C ARG A 91 15.63 -0.09 -8.97
N ASP A 92 15.49 1.18 -8.58
CA ASP A 92 15.80 2.32 -9.40
C ASP A 92 17.30 2.64 -9.36
N ALA A 93 17.85 3.07 -10.51
CA ALA A 93 19.11 3.80 -10.53
C ALA A 93 18.83 5.24 -10.11
N VAL A 94 19.57 5.77 -9.16
CA VAL A 94 19.33 7.12 -8.64
C VAL A 94 20.63 7.93 -8.49
N ILE A 95 20.49 9.25 -8.49
CA ILE A 95 21.47 10.17 -7.95
C ILE A 95 20.87 10.87 -6.74
N PHE A 96 21.57 10.83 -5.61
CA PHE A 96 21.18 11.49 -4.38
C PHE A 96 21.52 12.99 -4.42
N PRO A 97 20.89 13.83 -3.57
CA PRO A 97 21.22 15.27 -3.49
C PRO A 97 22.69 15.55 -3.21
N SER A 98 23.41 14.61 -2.58
CA SER A 98 24.85 14.67 -2.36
C SER A 98 25.71 14.47 -3.62
N GLY A 99 25.10 14.20 -4.78
CA GLY A 99 25.80 13.85 -6.03
C GLY A 99 26.28 12.39 -6.10
N ILE A 100 25.96 11.56 -5.09
CA ILE A 100 26.33 10.15 -5.06
C ILE A 100 25.35 9.35 -5.92
N TYR A 101 25.89 8.53 -6.81
CA TYR A 101 25.12 7.58 -7.60
C TYR A 101 24.84 6.29 -6.79
N GLY A 102 23.65 5.74 -6.93
CA GLY A 102 23.28 4.54 -6.22
C GLY A 102 22.01 3.90 -6.72
N THR A 103 21.50 2.97 -5.94
CA THR A 103 20.24 2.28 -6.21
C THR A 103 19.28 2.49 -5.04
N TYR A 104 17.98 2.48 -5.33
CA TYR A 104 16.90 2.63 -4.36
C TYR A 104 15.75 1.68 -4.66
N ASP A 105 15.30 0.92 -3.67
CA ASP A 105 14.22 -0.06 -3.85
C ASP A 105 12.85 0.59 -3.62
N ARG A 106 11.87 0.22 -4.45
CA ARG A 106 10.46 0.55 -4.27
C ARG A 106 9.57 -0.68 -4.50
N ILE A 107 8.47 -0.74 -3.76
CA ILE A 107 7.39 -1.68 -3.99
C ILE A 107 6.20 -0.91 -4.55
N LEU A 108 5.71 -1.37 -5.70
CA LEU A 108 4.60 -0.76 -6.43
C LEU A 108 3.44 -1.75 -6.49
N TRP A 109 2.25 -1.33 -6.09
CA TRP A 109 1.05 -2.09 -6.41
C TRP A 109 0.73 -1.95 -7.91
N LYS A 110 0.50 -3.03 -8.62
CA LYS A 110 0.16 -3.02 -10.05
C LYS A 110 -1.08 -2.17 -10.31
N SER A 111 -2.08 -2.24 -9.44
CA SER A 111 -3.25 -1.37 -9.49
C SER A 111 -2.92 0.13 -9.41
N CYS A 112 -1.85 0.53 -8.71
CA CYS A 112 -1.41 1.94 -8.65
C CYS A 112 -0.66 2.38 -9.91
N VAL A 113 -0.06 1.45 -10.64
CA VAL A 113 0.62 1.72 -11.93
C VAL A 113 -0.42 1.87 -13.05
N GLU A 114 -1.37 0.97 -13.11
CA GLU A 114 -2.39 0.88 -14.16
C GLU A 114 -3.59 1.80 -13.91
N GLY A 115 -3.80 2.21 -12.66
CA GLY A 115 -4.96 2.97 -12.23
C GLY A 115 -4.75 3.74 -10.93
N PRO A 116 -5.84 4.12 -10.30
CA PRO A 116 -5.80 4.82 -9.03
C PRO A 116 -5.40 3.88 -7.89
N PRO A 117 -4.79 4.42 -6.80
CA PRO A 117 -4.48 3.65 -5.60
C PRO A 117 -5.75 3.07 -4.97
N GLY A 118 -5.57 2.18 -4.00
CA GLY A 118 -6.66 1.69 -3.14
C GLY A 118 -7.39 2.81 -2.41
N ILE A 119 -8.36 2.46 -1.59
CA ILE A 119 -9.17 3.38 -0.80
C ILE A 119 -9.33 2.86 0.63
N ALA A 120 -9.38 3.76 1.62
CA ALA A 120 -9.85 3.47 2.96
C ALA A 120 -11.09 4.32 3.27
N ILE A 121 -12.05 3.75 3.98
CA ILE A 121 -13.36 4.33 4.20
C ILE A 121 -13.60 4.46 5.71
N ALA A 122 -14.05 5.64 6.17
CA ALA A 122 -14.49 5.87 7.54
C ALA A 122 -16.02 6.01 7.55
N PRO A 123 -16.76 4.88 7.66
CA PRO A 123 -18.22 4.88 7.59
C PRO A 123 -18.81 5.30 8.94
N ILE A 124 -19.77 6.21 8.90
CA ILE A 124 -20.43 6.76 10.09
C ILE A 124 -21.88 6.29 10.16
N ILE A 125 -22.21 5.70 11.31
CA ILE A 125 -23.57 5.30 11.68
C ILE A 125 -23.87 5.76 13.11
N HIS A 126 -24.96 6.49 13.31
CA HIS A 126 -25.39 6.99 14.64
C HIS A 126 -24.24 7.64 15.44
N LYS A 127 -23.44 8.49 14.79
CA LYS A 127 -22.24 9.16 15.36
C LYS A 127 -21.13 8.20 15.81
N LYS A 128 -21.16 6.94 15.41
CA LYS A 128 -20.12 5.95 15.61
C LYS A 128 -19.40 5.67 14.28
N ILE A 129 -18.16 5.24 14.37
CA ILE A 129 -17.37 4.82 13.22
C ILE A 129 -17.48 3.29 13.12
N LEU A 130 -17.86 2.81 11.95
CA LEU A 130 -17.88 1.38 11.66
C LEU A 130 -16.47 0.94 11.27
N VAL A 131 -15.94 -0.04 11.99
CA VAL A 131 -14.61 -0.62 11.78
C VAL A 131 -14.70 -2.12 11.57
N ASN A 132 -13.71 -2.68 10.92
CA ASN A 132 -13.56 -4.12 10.73
C ASN A 132 -12.73 -4.71 11.86
N LEU A 133 -13.13 -5.88 12.35
CA LEU A 133 -12.25 -6.80 13.07
C LEU A 133 -11.67 -7.79 12.06
N ASN A 134 -10.41 -7.63 11.69
CA ASN A 134 -9.75 -8.39 10.66
C ASN A 134 -8.49 -9.09 11.17
N TYR A 135 -8.24 -10.34 10.75
CA TYR A 135 -6.98 -11.02 11.04
C TYR A 135 -5.97 -10.77 9.93
N ARG A 136 -4.98 -9.93 10.19
CA ARG A 136 -3.94 -9.61 9.20
C ARG A 136 -2.83 -10.65 9.19
N HIS A 137 -2.67 -11.30 8.03
CA HIS A 137 -1.64 -12.31 7.84
C HIS A 137 -0.23 -11.74 8.03
N ALA A 138 0.04 -10.53 7.54
CA ALA A 138 1.36 -9.91 7.60
C ALA A 138 1.82 -9.62 9.05
N THR A 139 0.89 -9.17 9.91
CA THR A 139 1.17 -8.87 11.33
C THR A 139 0.87 -10.03 12.27
N ARG A 140 0.23 -11.10 11.74
CA ARG A 140 -0.18 -12.32 12.48
C ARG A 140 -1.05 -12.02 13.70
N SER A 141 -1.94 -11.02 13.58
CA SER A 141 -2.75 -10.51 14.68
C SER A 141 -4.14 -10.06 14.23
N TRP A 142 -5.06 -9.99 15.20
CA TRP A 142 -6.33 -9.32 15.02
C TRP A 142 -6.13 -7.81 15.08
N GLU A 143 -6.72 -7.09 14.14
CA GLU A 143 -6.61 -5.65 13.98
C GLU A 143 -8.01 -5.02 13.91
N ILE A 144 -8.14 -3.85 14.53
CA ILE A 144 -9.26 -2.94 14.31
C ILE A 144 -8.83 -1.94 13.25
N GLU A 145 -9.54 -1.91 12.15
CA GLU A 145 -9.15 -1.11 10.99
C GLU A 145 -10.36 -0.60 10.20
N LEU A 146 -10.11 0.41 9.37
CA LEU A 146 -11.13 0.89 8.45
C LEU A 146 -11.39 -0.13 7.33
N PRO A 147 -12.64 -0.26 6.85
CA PRO A 147 -12.94 -0.87 5.57
C PRO A 147 -12.06 -0.28 4.47
N ARG A 148 -11.46 -1.14 3.64
CA ARG A 148 -10.52 -0.72 2.60
C ARG A 148 -10.30 -1.77 1.54
N GLY A 149 -10.01 -1.33 0.32
CA GLY A 149 -9.68 -2.24 -0.75
C GLY A 149 -8.94 -1.60 -1.92
N ILE A 150 -8.69 -2.40 -2.93
CA ILE A 150 -8.01 -2.00 -4.16
C ILE A 150 -9.05 -1.46 -5.13
N ARG A 151 -8.78 -0.30 -5.76
CA ARG A 151 -9.64 0.24 -6.80
C ARG A 151 -9.40 -0.50 -8.12
N ASN A 152 -10.49 -0.80 -8.82
CA ASN A 152 -10.41 -1.38 -10.14
C ASN A 152 -9.90 -0.34 -11.17
N PRO A 153 -9.25 -0.77 -12.27
CA PRO A 153 -8.88 0.13 -13.35
C PRO A 153 -10.09 0.95 -13.82
N HIS A 154 -9.89 2.25 -14.00
CA HIS A 154 -10.94 3.23 -14.41
C HIS A 154 -12.10 3.42 -13.42
N GLU A 155 -12.07 2.79 -12.24
CA GLU A 155 -13.06 2.99 -11.21
C GLU A 155 -12.91 4.38 -10.57
N THR A 156 -14.01 5.12 -10.43
CA THR A 156 -13.99 6.40 -9.72
C THR A 156 -13.82 6.17 -8.21
N LEU A 157 -13.35 7.19 -7.48
CA LEU A 157 -13.22 7.12 -6.02
C LEU A 157 -14.54 6.74 -5.35
N LEU A 158 -15.65 7.34 -5.79
CA LEU A 158 -16.98 7.08 -5.25
C LEU A 158 -17.44 5.64 -5.50
N LYS A 159 -17.30 5.14 -6.71
CA LYS A 159 -17.68 3.75 -7.03
C LYS A 159 -16.87 2.72 -6.24
N ALA A 160 -15.58 2.96 -6.08
CA ALA A 160 -14.75 2.11 -5.22
C ALA A 160 -15.23 2.14 -3.77
N CYS A 161 -15.55 3.33 -3.25
CA CYS A 161 -16.09 3.49 -1.91
C CYS A 161 -17.40 2.73 -1.73
N GLU A 162 -18.34 2.84 -2.67
CA GLU A 162 -19.61 2.13 -2.66
C GLU A 162 -19.43 0.61 -2.68
N ARG A 163 -18.58 0.11 -3.57
CA ARG A 163 -18.31 -1.32 -3.73
C ARG A 163 -17.64 -1.92 -2.50
N GLU A 164 -16.51 -1.38 -2.06
CA GLU A 164 -15.76 -1.90 -0.90
C GLU A 164 -16.58 -1.82 0.39
N LEU A 165 -17.32 -0.70 0.59
CA LEU A 165 -18.22 -0.57 1.73
C LEU A 165 -19.28 -1.66 1.73
N TYR A 166 -19.90 -1.92 0.57
CA TYR A 166 -20.91 -2.95 0.44
C TYR A 166 -20.35 -4.37 0.63
N GLU A 167 -19.23 -4.68 -0.01
CA GLU A 167 -18.58 -5.99 0.06
C GLU A 167 -18.14 -6.33 1.48
N GLU A 168 -17.52 -5.39 2.19
CA GLU A 168 -17.00 -5.65 3.53
C GLU A 168 -18.04 -5.49 4.65
N THR A 169 -19.03 -4.64 4.48
CA THR A 169 -19.94 -4.27 5.59
C THR A 169 -21.43 -4.50 5.31
N GLY A 170 -21.84 -4.62 4.06
CA GLY A 170 -23.24 -4.71 3.64
C GLY A 170 -24.00 -3.38 3.67
N TYR A 171 -23.34 -2.27 4.02
CA TYR A 171 -23.97 -0.95 4.06
C TYR A 171 -23.85 -0.23 2.73
N SER A 172 -24.85 0.65 2.45
CA SER A 172 -24.80 1.59 1.32
C SER A 172 -24.36 2.98 1.78
N LEU A 173 -23.73 3.70 0.85
CA LEU A 173 -23.21 5.05 1.05
C LEU A 173 -24.30 6.08 0.83
N LYS A 174 -24.47 7.05 1.72
CA LYS A 174 -25.41 8.18 1.58
C LYS A 174 -24.72 9.43 1.06
N ASN A 175 -23.62 9.85 1.69
CA ASN A 175 -22.81 11.00 1.31
C ASN A 175 -21.34 10.74 1.63
N HIS A 176 -20.45 11.53 1.07
CA HIS A 176 -19.02 11.31 1.27
C HIS A 176 -18.22 12.63 1.28
N LEU A 177 -17.07 12.56 1.94
CA LEU A 177 -16.09 13.65 2.02
C LEU A 177 -14.68 13.05 1.98
N LEU A 178 -13.84 13.51 1.07
CA LEU A 178 -12.42 13.16 1.08
C LEU A 178 -11.73 13.83 2.28
N LEU A 179 -11.19 13.03 3.18
CA LEU A 179 -10.42 13.53 4.33
C LEU A 179 -8.99 13.91 3.96
N GLY A 180 -8.41 13.21 3.00
CA GLY A 180 -7.05 13.39 2.51
C GLY A 180 -6.47 12.09 1.99
N THR A 181 -5.15 12.07 1.79
CA THR A 181 -4.38 10.88 1.37
C THR A 181 -3.26 10.61 2.36
N ILE A 182 -2.91 9.33 2.49
CA ILE A 182 -1.81 8.91 3.37
C ILE A 182 -0.87 7.94 2.65
N ALA A 183 0.42 8.09 2.88
CA ALA A 183 1.44 7.10 2.57
C ALA A 183 1.68 6.24 3.82
N VAL A 184 1.46 4.93 3.73
CA VAL A 184 1.63 4.02 4.87
C VAL A 184 3.10 3.86 5.24
N ASP A 185 3.94 3.70 4.24
CA ASP A 185 5.40 3.63 4.39
C ASP A 185 6.05 4.30 3.16
N SER A 186 6.29 5.61 3.27
CA SER A 186 6.89 6.40 2.19
C SER A 186 8.36 6.08 1.92
N GLY A 187 9.00 5.24 2.75
CA GLY A 187 10.37 4.81 2.56
C GLY A 187 10.51 3.73 1.48
N ILE A 188 9.45 2.97 1.20
CA ILE A 188 9.50 1.87 0.24
C ILE A 188 8.23 1.72 -0.61
N LEU A 189 7.05 2.04 -0.07
CA LEU A 189 5.78 1.93 -0.79
C LEU A 189 5.45 3.23 -1.53
N SER A 190 5.14 3.14 -2.81
CA SER A 190 4.79 4.30 -3.63
C SER A 190 3.32 4.71 -3.57
N SER A 191 2.47 3.98 -2.85
CA SER A 191 1.02 4.21 -2.83
C SER A 191 0.62 5.36 -1.91
N LEU A 192 -0.23 6.25 -2.42
CA LEU A 192 -0.93 7.29 -1.67
C LEU A 192 -2.42 6.92 -1.62
N VAL A 193 -2.89 6.46 -0.47
CA VAL A 193 -4.25 5.94 -0.32
C VAL A 193 -5.20 7.04 0.15
N PRO A 194 -6.25 7.38 -0.61
CA PRO A 194 -7.28 8.32 -0.17
C PRO A 194 -8.12 7.73 0.95
N ILE A 195 -8.51 8.58 1.90
CA ILE A 195 -9.39 8.22 3.01
C ILE A 195 -10.68 9.00 2.85
N VAL A 196 -11.80 8.29 2.80
CA VAL A 196 -13.13 8.84 2.58
C VAL A 196 -13.98 8.67 3.84
N TYR A 197 -14.42 9.80 4.40
CA TYR A 197 -15.49 9.82 5.39
C TYR A 197 -16.84 9.69 4.68
N CYS A 198 -17.76 8.89 5.20
CA CYS A 198 -19.09 8.79 4.65
C CYS A 198 -20.14 8.47 5.71
N HIS A 199 -21.38 8.97 5.52
CA HIS A 199 -22.52 8.45 6.23
C HIS A 199 -23.07 7.23 5.50
N ILE A 200 -23.53 6.24 6.27
CA ILE A 200 -24.05 4.98 5.74
C ILE A 200 -25.52 4.79 6.10
N GLU A 201 -26.22 4.07 5.23
CA GLU A 201 -27.62 3.71 5.40
C GLU A 201 -27.78 2.22 5.66
N LYS A 202 -29.00 1.79 5.90
CA LYS A 202 -29.38 0.43 6.32
C LYS A 202 -28.60 -0.68 5.61
N PRO A 203 -28.15 -1.71 6.36
CA PRO A 203 -27.46 -2.84 5.75
C PRO A 203 -28.41 -3.62 4.84
N THR A 204 -27.87 -4.08 3.71
CA THR A 204 -28.43 -5.11 2.86
C THR A 204 -27.72 -6.43 3.12
N GLU A 205 -28.11 -7.52 2.47
CA GLU A 205 -27.40 -8.79 2.62
C GLU A 205 -25.94 -8.65 2.15
N ARG A 206 -25.01 -9.09 3.01
CA ARG A 206 -23.56 -9.01 2.76
C ARG A 206 -23.10 -10.10 1.79
N HIS A 207 -22.35 -9.74 0.77
CA HIS A 207 -21.58 -10.66 -0.06
C HIS A 207 -20.10 -10.48 0.28
N SER A 208 -19.60 -11.24 1.26
CA SER A 208 -18.16 -11.21 1.63
C SER A 208 -17.32 -12.02 0.64
N ASP A 209 -16.17 -11.49 0.27
CA ASP A 209 -15.13 -12.25 -0.39
C ASP A 209 -14.56 -13.30 0.60
N PHE A 210 -14.52 -14.58 0.17
CA PHE A 210 -14.00 -15.68 0.98
C PHE A 210 -12.48 -15.60 1.23
N SER A 211 -11.76 -14.75 0.50
CA SER A 211 -10.31 -14.56 0.66
C SER A 211 -9.96 -13.62 1.82
N GLU A 212 -10.92 -12.88 2.36
CA GLU A 212 -10.72 -11.95 3.48
C GLU A 212 -11.06 -12.57 4.82
N ALA A 213 -10.22 -12.28 5.83
CA ALA A 213 -10.42 -12.74 7.20
C ALA A 213 -11.15 -11.71 8.08
N ILE A 214 -12.08 -10.94 7.48
CA ILE A 214 -12.96 -10.02 8.22
C ILE A 214 -13.97 -10.85 9.01
N SER A 215 -13.82 -10.82 10.33
CA SER A 215 -14.71 -11.59 11.23
C SER A 215 -16.02 -10.88 11.48
N ASP A 216 -15.97 -9.59 11.80
CA ASP A 216 -17.11 -8.79 12.22
C ASP A 216 -16.90 -7.30 11.91
N ASN A 217 -18.01 -6.56 11.81
CA ASN A 217 -18.03 -5.11 11.76
C ASN A 217 -18.49 -4.56 13.11
N ILE A 218 -17.81 -3.57 13.65
CA ILE A 218 -18.06 -3.03 14.98
C ILE A 218 -18.23 -1.52 14.88
N ALA A 219 -19.30 -0.98 15.47
CA ALA A 219 -19.52 0.46 15.54
C ALA A 219 -19.02 1.02 16.87
N LEU A 220 -17.95 1.81 16.85
CA LEU A 220 -17.32 2.41 18.02
C LEU A 220 -17.45 3.93 17.99
N THR A 221 -17.60 4.53 19.17
CA THR A 221 -17.56 6.00 19.32
C THR A 221 -16.14 6.51 19.09
N LEU A 222 -16.03 7.82 18.85
CA LEU A 222 -14.72 8.46 18.75
C LEU A 222 -13.90 8.27 20.02
N GLU A 223 -14.53 8.37 21.20
CA GLU A 223 -13.88 8.20 22.50
C GLU A 223 -13.38 6.77 22.74
N GLU A 224 -14.20 5.76 22.39
CA GLU A 224 -13.78 4.35 22.47
C GLU A 224 -12.56 4.07 21.59
N LEU A 225 -12.53 4.62 20.36
CA LEU A 225 -11.40 4.47 19.44
C LEU A 225 -10.16 5.23 19.89
N GLU A 226 -10.31 6.46 20.41
CA GLU A 226 -9.21 7.22 21.00
C GLU A 226 -8.59 6.46 22.18
N HIS A 227 -9.42 5.92 23.07
CA HIS A 227 -8.94 5.11 24.20
C HIS A 227 -8.20 3.87 23.72
N ALA A 228 -8.76 3.15 22.75
CA ALA A 228 -8.15 1.94 22.19
C ALA A 228 -6.81 2.24 21.48
N LEU A 229 -6.71 3.36 20.77
CA LEU A 229 -5.45 3.85 20.18
C LEU A 229 -4.38 4.15 21.24
N LEU A 230 -4.77 4.81 22.34
CA LEU A 230 -3.85 5.10 23.45
C LEU A 230 -3.32 3.83 24.11
N GLN A 231 -4.14 2.80 24.22
CA GLN A 231 -3.74 1.50 24.77
C GLN A 231 -3.02 0.61 23.74
N GLY A 232 -3.10 0.92 22.46
CA GLY A 232 -2.57 0.10 21.36
C GLY A 232 -3.35 -1.19 21.08
N CYS A 233 -4.33 -1.53 21.91
CA CYS A 233 -5.18 -2.71 21.76
C CYS A 233 -6.49 -2.57 22.56
N CYS A 234 -7.48 -3.40 22.20
CA CYS A 234 -8.72 -3.54 22.96
C CYS A 234 -9.22 -4.98 22.90
N THR A 235 -10.04 -5.36 23.90
CA THR A 235 -10.75 -6.65 23.90
C THR A 235 -12.06 -6.49 23.13
N VAL A 236 -12.23 -7.30 22.10
CA VAL A 236 -13.44 -7.32 21.26
C VAL A 236 -14.19 -8.62 21.47
N ALA A 237 -15.43 -8.53 21.90
CA ALA A 237 -16.35 -9.66 21.99
C ALA A 237 -17.34 -9.61 20.81
N THR A 238 -17.38 -10.68 20.03
CA THR A 238 -18.33 -10.89 18.94
C THR A 238 -19.17 -12.15 19.23
N PRO A 239 -20.26 -12.38 18.52
CA PRO A 239 -21.03 -13.63 18.69
C PRO A 239 -20.22 -14.90 18.48
N LYS A 240 -19.13 -14.82 17.70
CA LYS A 240 -18.30 -15.98 17.34
C LYS A 240 -17.10 -16.17 18.28
N ARG A 241 -16.57 -15.09 18.88
CA ARG A 241 -15.33 -15.13 19.66
C ARG A 241 -15.07 -13.87 20.47
N THR A 242 -14.21 -13.98 21.46
CA THR A 242 -13.59 -12.84 22.13
C THR A 242 -12.10 -12.85 21.81
N VAL A 243 -11.58 -11.73 21.32
CA VAL A 243 -10.18 -11.59 20.93
C VAL A 243 -9.56 -10.31 21.47
N GLN A 244 -8.25 -10.32 21.67
CA GLN A 244 -7.45 -9.12 21.82
C GLN A 244 -7.10 -8.61 20.43
N ALA A 245 -7.58 -7.42 20.07
CA ALA A 245 -7.31 -6.80 18.78
C ALA A 245 -6.40 -5.58 18.95
N HIS A 246 -5.42 -5.44 18.08
CA HIS A 246 -4.56 -4.26 18.02
C HIS A 246 -5.28 -3.10 17.32
N VAL A 247 -4.98 -1.87 17.76
CA VAL A 247 -5.52 -0.63 17.18
C VAL A 247 -4.33 0.22 16.75
N ARG A 248 -3.83 -0.04 15.56
CA ARG A 248 -2.62 0.60 15.00
C ARG A 248 -2.70 0.83 13.50
N ASP A 249 -3.90 0.73 12.92
CA ASP A 249 -4.14 1.03 11.52
C ASP A 249 -3.89 2.53 11.25
N PRO A 250 -2.92 2.89 10.38
CA PRO A 250 -2.62 4.28 10.09
C PRO A 250 -3.76 5.04 9.42
N PHE A 251 -4.60 4.33 8.64
CA PHE A 251 -5.77 4.92 8.00
C PHE A 251 -6.82 5.31 9.04
N LEU A 252 -7.08 4.43 10.02
CA LEU A 252 -7.98 4.71 11.14
C LEU A 252 -7.46 5.90 11.97
N ALA A 253 -6.18 5.90 12.35
CA ALA A 253 -5.59 6.97 13.14
C ALA A 253 -5.69 8.33 12.43
N TYR A 254 -5.37 8.38 11.12
CA TYR A 254 -5.52 9.59 10.32
C TYR A 254 -6.98 10.04 10.20
N ALA A 255 -7.92 9.11 9.94
CA ALA A 255 -9.34 9.42 9.85
C ALA A 255 -9.86 10.01 11.16
N LEU A 256 -9.53 9.41 12.31
CA LEU A 256 -9.92 9.93 13.64
C LEU A 256 -9.42 11.34 13.87
N LEU A 257 -8.13 11.61 13.54
CA LEU A 257 -7.57 12.94 13.64
C LEU A 257 -8.32 13.95 12.77
N GLN A 258 -8.61 13.62 11.50
CA GLN A 258 -9.34 14.50 10.58
C GLN A 258 -10.79 14.75 11.04
N ILE A 259 -11.48 13.69 11.50
CA ILE A 259 -12.84 13.77 12.02
C ILE A 259 -12.87 14.72 13.24
N LYS A 260 -11.93 14.58 14.16
CA LYS A 260 -11.81 15.40 15.36
C LYS A 260 -11.49 16.87 15.03
N LEU A 261 -10.46 17.13 14.23
CA LEU A 261 -10.04 18.48 13.84
C LEU A 261 -11.13 19.24 13.09
N ARG A 262 -11.86 18.54 12.21
CA ARG A 262 -12.96 19.13 11.42
C ARG A 262 -14.32 19.10 12.16
N ARG A 263 -14.39 18.52 13.38
CA ARG A 263 -15.59 18.39 14.20
C ARG A 263 -16.78 17.71 13.46
N LEU A 264 -16.50 16.72 12.61
CA LEU A 264 -17.51 16.13 11.72
C LEU A 264 -18.63 15.36 12.46
N LEU A 265 -18.37 14.85 13.66
CA LEU A 265 -19.40 14.16 14.48
C LEU A 265 -20.12 15.11 15.43
N SER A 266 -19.69 16.36 15.58
CA SER A 266 -20.29 17.36 16.46
C SER A 266 -21.36 18.21 15.76
N ALA A 267 -21.36 18.23 14.42
CA ALA A 267 -22.36 18.95 13.65
C ALA A 267 -23.73 18.25 13.78
N PRO A 268 -24.85 18.99 13.85
CA PRO A 268 -26.17 18.40 13.69
C PRO A 268 -26.20 17.68 12.32
N LEU A 269 -26.79 16.49 12.29
CA LEU A 269 -27.05 15.79 11.04
C LEU A 269 -27.84 16.75 10.14
N LEU A 270 -27.26 17.18 9.04
CA LEU A 270 -28.01 17.82 7.95
C LEU A 270 -28.89 16.72 7.36
N ASP A 271 -30.18 16.79 7.66
CA ASP A 271 -31.22 15.89 7.13
C ASP A 271 -31.29 15.91 5.60
#